data_b829f55e96ad1af735ad9f2b78b45520
#
_entry.id   b829f55e96ad1af735ad9f2b78b45520
#
_cell.length_a   1.000
_cell.length_b   1.000
_cell.length_c   1.000
_cell.angle_alpha   90.00
_cell.angle_beta   90.00
_cell.angle_gamma   90.00
#
_symmetry.space_group_name_H-M   'P 1'
#
loop_
_entity.id
_entity.type
_entity.pdbx_description
1 polymer ?
#
loop_
_entity_poly.entity_id
_entity_poly.type
_entity_poly.pdbx_seq_one_letter_code
_entity_poly.pdbx_strand_id
1 'polypeptide(L)' 'MKKYVCTACGYVYDPEQGDPDSGIKPGTPFEEIPDDWVCPVCGAAKTMFVEEGCGYKEPGVHCK' A
#
# COMPACT_ATOMS: atom_id res chain seq x y z
N MET A 1 2.50 -10.60 -5.94
CA MET A 1 2.18 -9.17 -6.01
C MET A 1 2.92 -8.44 -4.90
N LYS A 2 3.28 -7.21 -5.14
CA LYS A 2 4.11 -6.48 -4.19
C LYS A 2 3.26 -5.79 -3.13
N LYS A 3 3.80 -5.76 -1.93
CA LYS A 3 3.13 -5.07 -0.83
C LYS A 3 3.47 -3.60 -0.86
N TYR A 4 2.58 -2.79 -0.33
CA TYR A 4 2.76 -1.35 -0.27
C TYR A 4 2.61 -0.88 1.17
N VAL A 5 3.38 0.12 1.54
CA VAL A 5 3.45 0.61 2.91
C VAL A 5 3.01 2.07 2.94
N CYS A 6 2.13 2.38 3.89
CA CYS A 6 1.71 3.76 4.12
C CYS A 6 2.86 4.50 4.81
N THR A 7 3.34 5.56 4.18
CA THR A 7 4.45 6.32 4.75
C THR A 7 4.02 7.19 5.93
N ALA A 8 2.72 7.34 6.13
CA ALA A 8 2.21 8.16 7.24
C ALA A 8 2.10 7.39 8.54
N CYS A 9 1.69 6.10 8.48
CA CYS A 9 1.45 5.34 9.71
C CYS A 9 2.12 3.97 9.72
N GLY A 10 2.64 3.51 8.58
CA GLY A 10 3.30 2.20 8.54
C GLY A 10 2.38 1.04 8.20
N TYR A 11 1.11 1.30 7.90
CA TYR A 11 0.20 0.24 7.50
C TYR A 11 0.71 -0.44 6.22
N VAL A 12 0.63 -1.75 6.17
CA VAL A 12 1.08 -2.50 4.99
C VAL A 12 -0.15 -3.05 4.28
N TYR A 13 -0.31 -2.68 3.01
CA TYR A 13 -1.32 -3.27 2.16
C TYR A 13 -0.76 -4.54 1.53
N ASP A 14 -1.37 -5.67 1.85
CA ASP A 14 -0.98 -6.96 1.29
C ASP A 14 -1.99 -7.31 0.19
N PRO A 15 -1.59 -7.32 -1.08
CA PRO A 15 -2.54 -7.61 -2.16
C PRO A 15 -3.21 -8.96 -2.01
N GLU A 16 -2.54 -9.94 -1.42
CA GLU A 16 -3.13 -11.26 -1.26
C GLU A 16 -4.26 -11.26 -0.26
N GLN A 17 -4.24 -10.35 0.70
CA GLN A 17 -5.30 -10.24 1.70
C GLN A 17 -6.33 -9.18 1.33
N GLY A 18 -5.93 -8.19 0.55
CA GLY A 18 -6.82 -7.10 0.19
C GLY A 18 -7.19 -6.24 1.38
N ASP A 19 -8.30 -5.53 1.24
CA ASP A 19 -8.86 -4.73 2.32
C ASP A 19 -10.38 -4.85 2.24
N PRO A 20 -10.92 -5.99 2.67
CA PRO A 20 -12.36 -6.24 2.52
C PRO A 20 -13.23 -5.22 3.23
N ASP A 21 -12.75 -4.66 4.35
CA ASP A 21 -13.52 -3.65 5.08
C ASP A 21 -13.74 -2.40 4.24
N SER A 22 -12.86 -2.13 3.27
CA SER A 22 -13.00 -1.00 2.37
C SER A 22 -13.49 -1.44 0.99
N GLY A 23 -13.89 -2.69 0.84
CA GLY A 23 -14.40 -3.19 -0.42
C GLY A 23 -13.33 -3.68 -1.38
N ILE A 24 -12.10 -3.87 -0.91
CA ILE A 24 -11.01 -4.35 -1.75
C ILE A 24 -10.86 -5.84 -1.57
N LYS A 25 -11.15 -6.60 -2.62
CA LYS A 25 -11.13 -8.05 -2.53
C LYS A 25 -9.71 -8.57 -2.39
N PRO A 26 -9.52 -9.72 -1.71
CA PRO A 26 -8.22 -10.39 -1.72
C PRO A 26 -7.78 -10.67 -3.16
N GLY A 27 -6.50 -10.51 -3.42
CA GLY A 27 -5.97 -10.72 -4.76
C GLY A 27 -5.96 -9.48 -5.63
N THR A 28 -6.30 -8.32 -5.08
CA THR A 28 -6.32 -7.07 -5.84
C THR A 28 -4.95 -6.41 -5.77
N PRO A 29 -4.27 -6.19 -6.90
CA PRO A 29 -3.02 -5.44 -6.90
C PRO A 29 -3.25 -3.99 -6.46
N PHE A 30 -2.24 -3.40 -5.86
CA PHE A 30 -2.36 -2.03 -5.36
C PHE A 30 -2.76 -1.07 -6.48
N GLU A 31 -2.23 -1.28 -7.69
CA GLU A 31 -2.50 -0.41 -8.83
C GLU A 31 -3.97 -0.42 -9.25
N GLU A 32 -4.69 -1.48 -8.92
CA GLU A 32 -6.09 -1.61 -9.30
C GLU A 32 -7.05 -1.05 -8.26
N ILE A 33 -6.53 -0.65 -7.11
CA ILE A 33 -7.37 -0.04 -6.09
C ILE A 33 -7.82 1.33 -6.59
N PRO A 34 -9.09 1.70 -6.38
CA PRO A 34 -9.57 3.03 -6.80
C PRO A 34 -8.73 4.14 -6.19
N ASP A 35 -8.60 5.24 -6.92
CA ASP A 35 -7.76 6.36 -6.46
C ASP A 35 -8.32 7.03 -5.22
N ASP A 36 -9.61 6.87 -4.94
CA ASP A 36 -10.21 7.47 -3.75
C ASP A 36 -10.09 6.60 -2.50
N TRP A 37 -9.47 5.43 -2.63
CA TRP A 37 -9.20 4.60 -1.47
C TRP A 37 -8.16 5.28 -0.58
N VAL A 38 -8.34 5.16 0.70
CA VAL A 38 -7.41 5.74 1.68
C VAL A 38 -6.97 4.68 2.66
N CYS A 39 -5.89 4.98 3.36
CA CYS A 39 -5.36 4.07 4.37
C CYS A 39 -6.43 3.80 5.43
N PRO A 40 -6.74 2.53 5.73
CA PRO A 40 -7.77 2.22 6.72
C PRO A 40 -7.35 2.55 8.15
N VAL A 41 -6.09 2.83 8.37
CA VAL A 41 -5.59 3.13 9.71
C VAL A 41 -5.53 4.64 9.95
N CYS A 42 -4.96 5.39 9.02
CA CYS A 42 -4.76 6.83 9.25
C CYS A 42 -5.47 7.72 8.24
N GLY A 43 -6.07 7.15 7.21
CA GLY A 43 -6.79 7.93 6.21
C GLY A 43 -5.90 8.61 5.18
N ALA A 44 -4.62 8.26 5.12
CA ALA A 44 -3.73 8.87 4.14
C ALA A 44 -4.12 8.47 2.73
N ALA A 45 -3.89 9.37 1.79
CA ALA A 45 -4.23 9.12 0.39
C ALA A 45 -3.37 8.00 -0.16
N LYS A 46 -3.88 7.38 -1.23
CA LYS A 46 -3.17 6.29 -1.90
C LYS A 46 -1.76 6.72 -2.33
N THR A 47 -1.58 7.99 -2.65
CA THR A 47 -0.28 8.52 -3.08
C THR A 47 0.76 8.52 -1.96
N MET A 48 0.33 8.32 -0.71
CA MET A 48 1.27 8.24 0.41
C MET A 48 1.86 6.84 0.56
N PHE A 49 1.43 5.90 -0.22
CA PHE A 49 1.93 4.54 -0.16
C PHE A 49 3.11 4.36 -1.10
N VAL A 50 4.10 3.58 -0.65
CA VAL A 50 5.24 3.21 -1.48
C VAL A 50 5.39 1.70 -1.46
N GLU A 51 6.02 1.18 -2.50
CA GLU A 51 6.27 -0.24 -2.61
C GLU A 51 7.17 -0.68 -1.45
N GLU A 52 6.84 -1.80 -0.84
CA GLU A 52 7.63 -2.30 0.27
C GLU A 52 9.07 -2.55 -0.20
N GLY A 53 10.04 -2.10 0.58
CA GLY A 53 11.44 -2.17 0.23
C GLY A 53 11.91 -1.03 -0.64
N CYS A 54 10.97 -0.19 -1.08
CA CYS A 54 11.25 0.93 -1.96
C CYS A 54 10.66 2.15 -1.25
N GLY A 55 11.40 3.16 -1.04
CA GLY A 55 10.91 4.29 -0.29
C GLY A 55 11.22 4.24 1.19
N TYR A 56 11.70 3.11 1.68
CA TYR A 56 12.30 3.06 3.00
C TYR A 56 13.68 3.67 2.91
N LYS A 57 14.19 4.06 4.03
CA LYS A 57 15.46 4.75 4.08
C LYS A 57 16.67 3.83 4.11
N GLU A 58 16.53 2.63 3.67
CA GLU A 58 17.63 1.69 3.69
C GLU A 58 18.54 1.93 2.51
N PRO A 59 19.82 2.16 2.75
CA PRO A 59 20.77 2.38 1.66
C PRO A 59 20.87 1.12 0.80
N GLY A 60 20.99 1.29 -0.49
CA GLY A 60 21.14 0.19 -1.39
C GLY A 60 19.87 -0.45 -1.89
N VAL A 61 18.72 -0.01 -1.42
CA VAL A 61 17.45 -0.50 -1.89
C VAL A 61 17.14 0.14 -3.24
N HIS A 62 16.79 -0.70 -4.20
CA HIS A 62 16.42 -0.23 -5.52
C HIS A 62 14.93 -0.20 -5.68
N CYS A 63 14.45 0.93 -6.11
CA CYS A 63 13.06 1.16 -6.39
C CYS A 63 12.87 1.13 -7.89
N LYS A 64 12.02 0.27 -8.37
CA LYS A 64 11.81 0.16 -9.80
C LYS A 64 10.56 0.88 -10.20
#